data_2fbd5ac9c31f36725291eee7a6c74a53
#
_entry.id   2fbd5ac9c31f36725291eee7a6c74a53
#
_cell.length_a   1.000
_cell.length_b   1.000
_cell.length_c   1.000
_cell.angle_alpha   90.00
_cell.angle_beta   90.00
_cell.angle_gamma   90.00
#
_symmetry.space_group_name_H-M   'P 1'
#
loop_
_entity.id
_entity.type
_entity.pdbx_description
1 polymer ?
#
loop_
_entity_poly.entity_id
_entity_poly.type
_entity_poly.pdbx_seq_one_letter_code
_entity_poly.pdbx_strand_id
1 'polypeptide(L)'
;MTSPTNPGSAPHASVDVVMPVFNERPEAIAATLDACLLQTHPVSHIHVIDDGSSSLATIPERIAATGKVTLARLPQNQRNAAARNAGVAKCTSPFVACVNCEVLPAEDWLATCVNYLSEHPEVGVCFTRTVPDHPERLLSRWRMRFQETKFGPETGSAHFAPGHAVLFRRDAIEKVGRYNVRLGNVSEDSDICERIRAAGWDTHFLAQSYCVSIQNNTVTEFAKKELSRNDWDSPKDYPLGRLILDRSKWTAIRMGRNLVKGRLLFLPVDLAVWAVAIKIAISKTLAARNQPDVRPLDTTQRLQ
;
A
#
# COMPACT_ATOMS: atom_id res chain seq x y z
N MET A 1 -6.09 50.21 -24.97
CA MET A 1 -6.84 49.22 -24.19
C MET A 1 -5.88 48.07 -23.93
N THR A 2 -5.27 48.06 -22.78
CA THR A 2 -4.33 47.00 -22.35
C THR A 2 -5.13 45.89 -21.74
N SER A 3 -5.05 44.67 -22.32
CA SER A 3 -5.65 43.46 -21.77
C SER A 3 -5.11 43.17 -20.36
N PRO A 4 -5.94 42.74 -19.40
CA PRO A 4 -5.46 42.39 -18.08
C PRO A 4 -4.57 41.14 -18.17
N THR A 5 -3.32 41.26 -17.76
CA THR A 5 -2.43 40.16 -17.50
C THR A 5 -3.00 39.32 -16.36
N ASN A 6 -3.31 38.07 -16.66
CA ASN A 6 -3.71 37.07 -15.69
C ASN A 6 -2.61 36.96 -14.57
N PRO A 7 -2.93 37.17 -13.28
CA PRO A 7 -1.92 37.05 -12.23
C PRO A 7 -1.44 35.59 -12.24
N GLY A 8 -0.15 35.40 -12.44
CA GLY A 8 0.52 34.13 -12.64
C GLY A 8 0.09 33.10 -11.62
N SER A 9 -0.33 31.94 -12.10
CA SER A 9 -0.43 30.72 -11.32
C SER A 9 0.92 30.52 -10.63
N ALA A 10 0.93 30.47 -9.31
CA ALA A 10 2.11 30.05 -8.54
C ALA A 10 2.64 28.75 -9.20
N PRO A 11 3.96 28.59 -9.34
CA PRO A 11 4.50 27.39 -9.95
C PRO A 11 3.94 26.19 -9.22
N HIS A 12 3.17 25.35 -9.93
CA HIS A 12 2.59 24.16 -9.36
C HIS A 12 3.72 23.32 -8.74
N ALA A 13 3.67 23.09 -7.43
CA ALA A 13 4.69 22.35 -6.74
C ALA A 13 4.81 20.96 -7.37
N SER A 14 5.98 20.60 -7.88
CA SER A 14 6.19 19.35 -8.63
C SER A 14 6.00 18.10 -7.77
N VAL A 15 5.55 17.02 -8.39
CA VAL A 15 5.30 15.72 -7.76
C VAL A 15 6.02 14.62 -8.53
N ASP A 16 6.83 13.84 -7.82
CA ASP A 16 7.31 12.56 -8.31
C ASP A 16 6.46 11.42 -7.76
N VAL A 17 6.23 10.38 -8.58
CA VAL A 17 5.48 9.18 -8.20
C VAL A 17 6.41 8.01 -8.08
N VAL A 18 6.26 7.22 -7.02
CA VAL A 18 6.94 5.94 -6.80
C VAL A 18 5.91 4.82 -6.89
N MET A 19 6.11 3.88 -7.80
CA MET A 19 5.25 2.72 -8.00
C MET A 19 6.05 1.43 -7.83
N PRO A 20 5.99 0.77 -6.66
CA PRO A 20 6.57 -0.54 -6.48
C PRO A 20 5.74 -1.60 -7.23
N VAL A 21 6.41 -2.56 -7.88
CA VAL A 21 5.77 -3.69 -8.56
C VAL A 21 6.49 -5.00 -8.23
N PHE A 22 5.73 -6.08 -8.07
CA PHE A 22 6.26 -7.43 -7.86
C PHE A 22 5.30 -8.48 -8.41
N ASN A 23 5.67 -9.13 -9.51
CA ASN A 23 4.84 -10.12 -10.22
C ASN A 23 3.45 -9.59 -10.59
N GLU A 24 3.36 -8.31 -10.90
CA GLU A 24 2.13 -7.66 -11.29
C GLU A 24 1.78 -7.92 -12.76
N ARG A 25 0.50 -7.89 -13.08
CA ARG A 25 0.02 -8.06 -14.45
C ARG A 25 0.36 -6.82 -15.29
N PRO A 26 0.83 -6.98 -16.52
CA PRO A 26 1.16 -5.84 -17.39
C PRO A 26 0.02 -4.83 -17.55
N GLU A 27 -1.23 -5.33 -17.63
CA GLU A 27 -2.43 -4.48 -17.77
C GLU A 27 -2.66 -3.62 -16.51
N ALA A 28 -2.37 -4.17 -15.34
CA ALA A 28 -2.49 -3.43 -14.08
C ALA A 28 -1.41 -2.35 -13.95
N ILE A 29 -0.19 -2.66 -14.38
CA ILE A 29 0.91 -1.68 -14.45
C ILE A 29 0.51 -0.54 -15.40
N ALA A 30 0.05 -0.88 -16.61
CA ALA A 30 -0.38 0.10 -17.60
C ALA A 30 -1.52 0.99 -17.08
N ALA A 31 -2.57 0.40 -16.51
CA ALA A 31 -3.72 1.15 -15.99
C ALA A 31 -3.33 2.11 -14.85
N THR A 32 -2.45 1.67 -13.94
CA THR A 32 -1.98 2.53 -12.85
C THR A 32 -1.12 3.68 -13.36
N LEU A 33 -0.23 3.43 -14.33
CA LEU A 33 0.59 4.47 -14.96
C LEU A 33 -0.27 5.48 -15.71
N ASP A 34 -1.27 5.02 -16.47
CA ASP A 34 -2.22 5.90 -17.16
C ASP A 34 -2.96 6.80 -16.15
N ALA A 35 -3.49 6.24 -15.06
CA ALA A 35 -4.18 7.03 -14.04
C ALA A 35 -3.26 8.08 -13.38
N CYS A 36 -1.96 7.77 -13.21
CA CYS A 36 -0.99 8.74 -12.71
C CYS A 36 -0.64 9.82 -13.75
N LEU A 37 -0.57 9.49 -15.03
CA LEU A 37 -0.25 10.43 -16.09
C LEU A 37 -1.44 11.36 -16.46
N LEU A 38 -2.67 10.91 -16.22
CA LEU A 38 -3.91 11.64 -16.47
C LEU A 38 -4.33 12.57 -15.33
N GLN A 39 -3.50 12.74 -14.30
CA GLN A 39 -3.81 13.63 -13.19
C GLN A 39 -3.92 15.10 -13.65
N THR A 40 -4.91 15.82 -13.14
CA THR A 40 -5.09 17.26 -13.40
C THR A 40 -3.93 18.10 -12.87
N HIS A 41 -3.28 17.67 -11.79
CA HIS A 41 -1.98 18.19 -11.37
C HIS A 41 -0.87 17.37 -12.03
N PRO A 42 -0.02 17.97 -12.88
CA PRO A 42 0.92 17.22 -13.70
C PRO A 42 2.00 16.51 -12.86
N VAL A 43 2.21 15.22 -13.13
CA VAL A 43 3.33 14.47 -12.58
C VAL A 43 4.63 14.88 -13.27
N SER A 44 5.68 15.12 -12.48
CA SER A 44 7.03 15.40 -12.99
C SER A 44 7.69 14.14 -13.52
N HIS A 45 7.75 13.10 -12.69
CA HIS A 45 8.32 11.82 -13.06
C HIS A 45 7.67 10.64 -12.30
N ILE A 46 7.66 9.44 -12.90
CA ILE A 46 7.18 8.20 -12.28
C ILE A 46 8.33 7.20 -12.24
N HIS A 47 8.72 6.81 -11.04
CA HIS A 47 9.73 5.77 -10.79
C HIS A 47 9.04 4.44 -10.52
N VAL A 48 9.00 3.55 -11.51
CA VAL A 48 8.57 2.16 -11.36
C VAL A 48 9.71 1.35 -10.80
N ILE A 49 9.52 0.68 -9.68
CA ILE A 49 10.53 -0.15 -9.02
C ILE A 49 10.07 -1.60 -9.02
N ASP A 50 10.68 -2.40 -9.87
CA ASP A 50 10.46 -3.86 -9.91
C ASP A 50 11.26 -4.53 -8.78
N ASP A 51 10.56 -5.05 -7.80
CA ASP A 51 11.13 -5.69 -6.60
C ASP A 51 11.55 -7.15 -6.85
N GLY A 52 12.26 -7.39 -7.96
CA GLY A 52 12.79 -8.72 -8.30
C GLY A 52 11.72 -9.70 -8.76
N SER A 53 10.77 -9.26 -9.58
CA SER A 53 9.75 -10.13 -10.18
C SER A 53 10.35 -11.34 -10.93
N SER A 54 9.63 -12.45 -11.01
CA SER A 54 10.05 -13.63 -11.78
C SER A 54 10.21 -13.31 -13.28
N SER A 55 9.33 -12.45 -13.81
CA SER A 55 9.46 -11.85 -15.14
C SER A 55 9.65 -10.35 -14.98
N LEU A 56 10.50 -9.72 -15.80
CA LEU A 56 10.71 -8.27 -15.77
C LEU A 56 9.38 -7.54 -16.01
N ALA A 57 9.07 -6.57 -15.17
CA ALA A 57 7.97 -5.67 -15.42
C ALA A 57 8.18 -4.91 -16.74
N THR A 58 7.10 -4.64 -17.47
CA THR A 58 7.16 -3.97 -18.77
C THR A 58 6.37 -2.66 -18.72
N ILE A 59 6.95 -1.62 -19.31
CA ILE A 59 6.28 -0.33 -19.50
C ILE A 59 5.79 -0.30 -20.96
N PRO A 60 4.49 -0.09 -21.22
CA PRO A 60 3.99 0.06 -22.58
C PRO A 60 4.74 1.17 -23.34
N GLU A 61 5.05 0.93 -24.62
CA GLU A 61 5.83 1.86 -25.45
C GLU A 61 5.23 3.28 -25.48
N ARG A 62 3.89 3.39 -25.60
CA ARG A 62 3.19 4.68 -25.55
C ARG A 62 3.42 5.47 -24.26
N ILE A 63 3.58 4.76 -23.14
CA ILE A 63 3.86 5.37 -21.82
C ILE A 63 5.35 5.72 -21.73
N ALA A 64 6.24 4.84 -22.18
CA ALA A 64 7.68 5.10 -22.23
C ALA A 64 8.01 6.32 -23.10
N ALA A 65 7.30 6.48 -24.22
CA ALA A 65 7.45 7.61 -25.13
C ALA A 65 7.12 8.99 -24.48
N THR A 66 6.42 9.02 -23.35
CA THR A 66 6.19 10.29 -22.61
C THR A 66 7.47 10.87 -22.02
N GLY A 67 8.53 10.07 -21.87
CA GLY A 67 9.77 10.46 -21.19
C GLY A 67 9.63 10.65 -19.67
N LYS A 68 8.43 10.43 -19.12
CA LYS A 68 8.12 10.67 -17.70
C LYS A 68 8.24 9.43 -16.82
N VAL A 69 8.49 8.24 -17.38
CA VAL A 69 8.48 6.98 -16.64
C VAL A 69 9.83 6.30 -16.76
N THR A 70 10.39 5.90 -15.64
CA THR A 70 11.59 5.05 -15.56
C THR A 70 11.29 3.76 -14.85
N LEU A 71 11.88 2.66 -15.32
CA LEU A 71 11.84 1.36 -14.65
C LEU A 71 13.22 1.04 -14.09
N ALA A 72 13.28 0.73 -12.81
CA ALA A 72 14.45 0.19 -12.14
C ALA A 72 14.09 -1.16 -11.50
N ARG A 73 15.05 -2.09 -11.44
CA ARG A 73 14.86 -3.41 -10.87
C ARG A 73 15.81 -3.65 -9.70
N LEU A 74 15.25 -4.17 -8.60
CA LEU A 74 16.03 -4.71 -7.50
C LEU A 74 16.51 -6.13 -7.82
N PRO A 75 17.67 -6.55 -7.30
CA PRO A 75 18.24 -7.87 -7.66
C PRO A 75 17.38 -9.05 -7.18
N GLN A 76 16.59 -8.85 -6.14
CA GLN A 76 15.68 -9.84 -5.55
C GLN A 76 14.55 -9.14 -4.81
N ASN A 77 13.49 -9.88 -4.44
CA ASN A 77 12.41 -9.34 -3.63
C ASN A 77 12.92 -8.89 -2.25
N GLN A 78 12.80 -7.61 -1.97
CA GLN A 78 13.17 -6.96 -0.71
C GLN A 78 11.95 -6.37 0.01
N ARG A 79 10.74 -6.61 -0.52
CA ARG A 79 9.45 -6.15 -0.02
C ARG A 79 9.17 -4.65 -0.27
N ASN A 80 7.92 -4.26 -0.07
CA ASN A 80 7.40 -2.92 -0.41
C ASN A 80 8.23 -1.77 0.17
N ALA A 81 8.64 -1.86 1.43
CA ALA A 81 9.41 -0.80 2.08
C ALA A 81 10.73 -0.50 1.35
N ALA A 82 11.46 -1.54 0.94
CA ALA A 82 12.73 -1.39 0.21
C ALA A 82 12.49 -0.84 -1.20
N ALA A 83 11.50 -1.35 -1.93
CA ALA A 83 11.14 -0.86 -3.25
C ALA A 83 10.70 0.61 -3.22
N ARG A 84 9.85 1.01 -2.25
CA ARG A 84 9.46 2.42 -2.06
C ARG A 84 10.68 3.29 -1.75
N ASN A 85 11.58 2.86 -0.87
CA ASN A 85 12.81 3.61 -0.55
C ASN A 85 13.71 3.78 -1.76
N ALA A 86 13.85 2.76 -2.60
CA ALA A 86 14.63 2.84 -3.83
C ALA A 86 14.04 3.87 -4.82
N GLY A 87 12.70 3.98 -4.88
CA GLY A 87 12.02 4.99 -5.67
C GLY A 87 12.15 6.38 -5.06
N VAL A 88 11.86 6.55 -3.76
CA VAL A 88 11.98 7.84 -3.04
C VAL A 88 13.38 8.42 -3.18
N ALA A 89 14.41 7.57 -3.16
CA ALA A 89 15.81 8.01 -3.34
C ALA A 89 16.08 8.66 -4.70
N LYS A 90 15.24 8.44 -5.70
CA LYS A 90 15.35 9.04 -7.04
C LYS A 90 14.53 10.32 -7.19
N CYS A 91 13.60 10.59 -6.25
CA CYS A 91 12.71 11.74 -6.29
C CYS A 91 13.45 13.03 -5.97
N THR A 92 13.16 14.06 -6.75
CA THR A 92 13.72 15.42 -6.59
C THR A 92 12.64 16.46 -6.30
N SER A 93 11.38 16.14 -6.62
CA SER A 93 10.23 17.02 -6.40
C SER A 93 9.96 17.25 -4.90
N PRO A 94 9.38 18.39 -4.49
CA PRO A 94 9.02 18.69 -3.11
C PRO A 94 7.96 17.74 -2.55
N PHE A 95 7.15 17.12 -3.41
CA PHE A 95 6.17 16.11 -3.03
C PHE A 95 6.46 14.76 -3.69
N VAL A 96 6.24 13.69 -2.93
CA VAL A 96 6.44 12.30 -3.37
C VAL A 96 5.15 11.52 -3.15
N ALA A 97 4.56 11.03 -4.22
CA ALA A 97 3.42 10.13 -4.16
C ALA A 97 3.90 8.68 -4.20
N CYS A 98 3.50 7.86 -3.23
CA CYS A 98 3.66 6.41 -3.31
C CYS A 98 2.31 5.81 -3.73
N VAL A 99 2.27 5.17 -4.90
CA VAL A 99 1.06 4.55 -5.46
C VAL A 99 1.36 3.10 -5.78
N ASN A 100 0.63 2.18 -5.14
CA ASN A 100 0.78 0.76 -5.45
C ASN A 100 0.15 0.43 -6.81
N CYS A 101 0.72 -0.54 -7.51
CA CYS A 101 0.08 -1.15 -8.67
C CYS A 101 -1.34 -1.63 -8.29
N GLU A 102 -2.26 -1.63 -9.25
CA GLU A 102 -3.71 -1.92 -9.07
C GLU A 102 -4.48 -0.89 -8.21
N VAL A 103 -3.91 0.31 -8.01
CA VAL A 103 -4.60 1.45 -7.40
C VAL A 103 -4.61 2.60 -8.39
N LEU A 104 -5.78 3.02 -8.80
CA LEU A 104 -5.99 4.08 -9.78
C LEU A 104 -6.44 5.36 -9.04
N PRO A 105 -5.57 6.37 -8.91
CA PRO A 105 -5.98 7.67 -8.38
C PRO A 105 -7.04 8.30 -9.28
N ALA A 106 -8.08 8.94 -8.69
CA ALA A 106 -9.00 9.79 -9.44
C ALA A 106 -8.23 10.96 -10.08
N GLU A 107 -8.72 11.51 -11.18
CA GLU A 107 -8.01 12.53 -11.95
C GLU A 107 -7.61 13.77 -11.13
N ASP A 108 -8.38 14.10 -10.11
CA ASP A 108 -8.16 15.23 -9.20
C ASP A 108 -7.34 14.87 -7.95
N TRP A 109 -6.92 13.61 -7.79
CA TRP A 109 -6.29 13.12 -6.56
C TRP A 109 -5.02 13.88 -6.20
N LEU A 110 -4.09 14.06 -7.16
CA LEU A 110 -2.86 14.81 -6.90
C LEU A 110 -3.14 16.29 -6.65
N ALA A 111 -4.04 16.90 -7.42
CA ALA A 111 -4.42 18.30 -7.21
C ALA A 111 -4.97 18.52 -5.80
N THR A 112 -5.89 17.64 -5.35
CA THR A 112 -6.46 17.69 -4.01
C THR A 112 -5.39 17.55 -2.94
N CYS A 113 -4.50 16.56 -3.07
CA CYS A 113 -3.45 16.31 -2.10
C CYS A 113 -2.38 17.43 -2.06
N VAL A 114 -1.93 17.92 -3.23
CA VAL A 114 -0.91 18.98 -3.32
C VAL A 114 -1.44 20.31 -2.77
N ASN A 115 -2.66 20.70 -3.16
CA ASN A 115 -3.28 21.92 -2.65
C ASN A 115 -3.39 21.85 -1.12
N TYR A 116 -3.89 20.72 -0.60
CA TYR A 116 -4.01 20.54 0.83
C TYR A 116 -2.67 20.64 1.56
N LEU A 117 -1.63 19.94 1.10
CA LEU A 117 -0.29 20.05 1.72
C LEU A 117 0.30 21.46 1.56
N SER A 118 -0.02 22.19 0.49
CA SER A 118 0.47 23.56 0.29
C SER A 118 -0.16 24.54 1.27
N GLU A 119 -1.44 24.35 1.63
CA GLU A 119 -2.18 25.17 2.58
C GLU A 119 -1.90 24.79 4.04
N HIS A 120 -1.41 23.54 4.28
CA HIS A 120 -1.17 22.97 5.60
C HIS A 120 0.29 22.57 5.80
N PRO A 121 1.22 23.51 6.10
CA PRO A 121 2.65 23.21 6.25
C PRO A 121 2.95 22.24 7.43
N GLU A 122 2.06 22.17 8.42
CA GLU A 122 2.13 21.22 9.54
C GLU A 122 1.87 19.77 9.12
N VAL A 123 1.26 19.52 7.94
CA VAL A 123 0.94 18.18 7.46
C VAL A 123 2.09 17.64 6.62
N GLY A 124 2.66 16.52 7.04
CA GLY A 124 3.77 15.84 6.34
C GLY A 124 3.30 14.78 5.36
N VAL A 125 2.10 14.23 5.56
CA VAL A 125 1.53 13.17 4.72
C VAL A 125 0.02 13.26 4.66
N CYS A 126 -0.54 13.09 3.47
CA CYS A 126 -1.98 12.98 3.28
C CYS A 126 -2.35 11.83 2.35
N PHE A 127 -3.59 11.37 2.47
CA PHE A 127 -4.15 10.28 1.69
C PHE A 127 -5.67 10.44 1.56
N THR A 128 -6.26 9.68 0.64
CA THR A 128 -7.71 9.67 0.43
C THR A 128 -8.26 8.27 0.66
N ARG A 129 -9.58 8.12 0.57
CA ARG A 129 -10.19 6.78 0.61
C ARG A 129 -9.88 5.99 -0.63
N THR A 130 -9.85 4.67 -0.50
CA THR A 130 -9.81 3.77 -1.65
C THR A 130 -11.15 3.06 -1.77
N VAL A 131 -11.76 3.12 -2.93
CA VAL A 131 -13.00 2.44 -3.26
C VAL A 131 -12.73 1.24 -4.18
N PRO A 132 -13.54 0.18 -4.17
CA PRO A 132 -13.35 -0.93 -5.08
C PRO A 132 -13.90 -0.57 -6.46
N ASP A 133 -13.27 -1.13 -7.49
CA ASP A 133 -13.73 -1.06 -8.89
C ASP A 133 -15.14 -1.65 -9.06
N HIS A 134 -15.46 -2.71 -8.32
CA HIS A 134 -16.74 -3.40 -8.35
C HIS A 134 -17.46 -3.31 -6.99
N PRO A 135 -18.09 -2.16 -6.64
CA PRO A 135 -18.77 -1.98 -5.37
C PRO A 135 -20.03 -2.86 -5.21
N GLU A 136 -20.60 -3.37 -6.31
CA GLU A 136 -21.74 -4.30 -6.31
C GLU A 136 -21.37 -5.70 -5.79
N ARG A 137 -20.11 -6.11 -5.88
CA ARG A 137 -19.63 -7.43 -5.43
C ARG A 137 -19.56 -7.49 -3.90
N LEU A 138 -20.17 -8.54 -3.32
CA LEU A 138 -20.21 -8.72 -1.88
C LEU A 138 -18.81 -8.68 -1.22
N LEU A 139 -17.82 -9.30 -1.85
CA LEU A 139 -16.46 -9.36 -1.34
C LEU A 139 -15.77 -7.99 -1.36
N SER A 140 -16.03 -7.19 -2.39
CA SER A 140 -15.57 -5.80 -2.50
C SER A 140 -16.17 -4.93 -1.40
N ARG A 141 -17.49 -5.04 -1.19
CA ARG A 141 -18.21 -4.35 -0.09
C ARG A 141 -17.69 -4.80 1.29
N TRP A 142 -17.45 -6.09 1.46
CA TRP A 142 -16.89 -6.62 2.70
C TRP A 142 -15.50 -6.04 3.00
N ARG A 143 -14.64 -5.89 1.98
CA ARG A 143 -13.33 -5.25 2.11
C ARG A 143 -13.45 -3.78 2.52
N MET A 144 -14.36 -3.04 1.88
CA MET A 144 -14.55 -1.61 2.11
C MET A 144 -15.12 -1.25 3.48
N ARG A 145 -15.85 -2.17 4.13
CA ARG A 145 -16.49 -1.92 5.42
C ARG A 145 -15.56 -1.36 6.50
N PHE A 146 -14.25 -1.60 6.38
CA PHE A 146 -13.27 -1.07 7.32
C PHE A 146 -12.79 0.33 6.98
N GLN A 147 -12.74 0.71 5.72
CA GLN A 147 -12.24 2.03 5.34
C GLN A 147 -13.20 3.14 5.77
N GLU A 148 -14.50 2.95 5.53
CA GLU A 148 -15.53 3.89 5.97
C GLU A 148 -15.55 4.11 7.48
N THR A 149 -15.27 3.07 8.26
CA THR A 149 -15.30 3.13 9.73
C THR A 149 -13.99 3.59 10.35
N LYS A 150 -12.91 3.64 9.58
CA LYS A 150 -11.56 3.89 10.09
C LYS A 150 -11.17 5.36 10.03
N PHE A 151 -11.59 6.05 8.98
CA PHE A 151 -11.18 7.45 8.72
C PHE A 151 -12.36 8.43 8.81
N GLY A 152 -13.59 7.93 8.89
CA GLY A 152 -14.78 8.77 8.93
C GLY A 152 -15.14 9.40 7.58
N PRO A 153 -16.17 10.28 7.56
CA PRO A 153 -16.62 10.95 6.35
C PRO A 153 -15.91 12.27 6.08
N GLU A 154 -15.22 12.86 7.05
CA GLU A 154 -14.66 14.20 6.99
C GLU A 154 -13.13 14.19 6.88
N THR A 155 -12.58 15.24 6.29
CA THR A 155 -11.15 15.51 6.26
C THR A 155 -10.62 15.80 7.66
N GLY A 156 -9.47 15.24 8.02
CA GLY A 156 -8.87 15.50 9.32
C GLY A 156 -7.70 14.59 9.66
N SER A 157 -7.20 14.73 10.88
CA SER A 157 -6.07 13.98 11.40
C SER A 157 -6.33 12.47 11.43
N ALA A 158 -5.33 11.69 11.06
CA ALA A 158 -5.36 10.24 11.03
C ALA A 158 -4.12 9.63 11.70
N HIS A 159 -4.30 8.49 12.36
CA HIS A 159 -3.18 7.82 13.02
C HIS A 159 -2.16 7.23 12.04
N PHE A 160 -2.57 6.87 10.83
CA PHE A 160 -1.69 6.36 9.79
C PHE A 160 -2.35 6.55 8.42
N ALA A 161 -1.53 6.60 7.37
CA ALA A 161 -1.95 6.59 5.97
C ALA A 161 -1.73 5.17 5.39
N PRO A 162 -2.75 4.54 4.79
CA PRO A 162 -2.56 3.27 4.09
C PRO A 162 -1.64 3.46 2.89
N GLY A 163 -0.56 2.68 2.79
CA GLY A 163 0.50 2.87 1.79
C GLY A 163 0.14 2.51 0.35
N HIS A 164 -1.14 2.32 0.02
CA HIS A 164 -1.56 2.00 -1.34
C HIS A 164 -1.68 3.21 -2.28
N ALA A 165 -1.98 4.41 -1.73
CA ALA A 165 -1.90 5.71 -2.41
C ALA A 165 -1.77 6.81 -1.36
N VAL A 166 -0.61 7.44 -1.28
CA VAL A 166 -0.27 8.43 -0.26
C VAL A 166 0.66 9.48 -0.83
N LEU A 167 0.44 10.75 -0.49
CA LEU A 167 1.33 11.86 -0.84
C LEU A 167 2.09 12.31 0.39
N PHE A 168 3.41 12.36 0.27
CA PHE A 168 4.32 12.86 1.29
C PHE A 168 4.90 14.22 0.90
N ARG A 169 5.10 15.07 1.87
CA ARG A 169 6.09 16.12 1.78
C ARG A 169 7.48 15.46 1.79
N ARG A 170 8.32 15.73 0.78
CA ARG A 170 9.62 15.06 0.66
C ARG A 170 10.51 15.28 1.89
N ASP A 171 10.52 16.49 2.44
CA ASP A 171 11.29 16.79 3.63
C ASP A 171 10.85 15.96 4.85
N ALA A 172 9.55 15.67 4.98
CA ALA A 172 9.06 14.87 6.09
C ALA A 172 9.51 13.40 5.99
N ILE A 173 9.36 12.78 4.81
CA ILE A 173 9.75 11.37 4.61
C ILE A 173 11.28 11.20 4.67
N GLU A 174 12.05 12.15 4.15
CA GLU A 174 13.52 12.11 4.20
C GLU A 174 14.04 12.31 5.62
N LYS A 175 13.51 13.28 6.38
CA LYS A 175 13.92 13.55 7.76
C LYS A 175 13.80 12.34 8.67
N VAL A 176 12.78 11.50 8.47
CA VAL A 176 12.57 10.29 9.28
C VAL A 176 13.33 9.07 8.75
N GLY A 177 14.14 9.22 7.69
CA GLY A 177 14.95 8.15 7.12
C GLY A 177 14.14 7.15 6.29
N ARG A 178 13.00 7.58 5.72
CA ARG A 178 12.13 6.80 4.84
C ARG A 178 11.48 5.60 5.53
N TYR A 179 11.03 4.59 4.78
CA TYR A 179 10.40 3.39 5.33
C TYR A 179 11.39 2.48 6.06
N ASN A 180 10.97 1.89 7.15
CA ASN A 180 11.78 0.93 7.91
C ASN A 180 11.73 -0.46 7.25
N VAL A 181 12.78 -0.83 6.53
CA VAL A 181 12.88 -2.10 5.80
C VAL A 181 12.90 -3.35 6.69
N ARG A 182 13.11 -3.19 8.01
CA ARG A 182 13.13 -4.32 8.96
C ARG A 182 11.73 -4.81 9.32
N LEU A 183 10.68 -4.01 9.07
CA LEU A 183 9.29 -4.33 9.45
C LEU A 183 8.57 -5.26 8.47
N GLY A 184 9.20 -5.71 7.42
CA GLY A 184 8.56 -6.59 6.43
C GLY A 184 7.43 -5.89 5.67
N ASN A 185 6.29 -6.62 5.48
CA ASN A 185 5.09 -6.08 4.80
C ASN A 185 3.98 -5.70 5.78
N VAL A 186 4.28 -5.56 7.06
CA VAL A 186 3.28 -5.32 8.10
C VAL A 186 3.73 -4.14 8.95
N SER A 187 2.83 -3.16 9.07
CA SER A 187 3.03 -1.99 9.92
C SER A 187 4.04 -0.93 9.41
N GLU A 188 4.66 -1.11 8.23
CA GLU A 188 5.57 -0.12 7.66
C GLU A 188 4.88 1.23 7.42
N ASP A 189 3.58 1.18 7.05
CA ASP A 189 2.76 2.37 6.83
C ASP A 189 2.43 3.10 8.16
N SER A 190 2.20 2.34 9.22
CA SER A 190 1.94 2.91 10.56
C SER A 190 3.22 3.47 11.18
N ASP A 191 4.33 2.74 11.06
CA ASP A 191 5.64 3.14 11.56
C ASP A 191 6.12 4.47 10.95
N ILE A 192 6.03 4.60 9.62
CA ILE A 192 6.49 5.84 8.97
C ILE A 192 5.63 7.04 9.38
N CYS A 193 4.30 6.88 9.49
CA CYS A 193 3.43 7.95 9.96
C CYS A 193 3.68 8.31 11.43
N GLU A 194 4.00 7.34 12.29
CA GLU A 194 4.36 7.57 13.68
C GLU A 194 5.68 8.37 13.79
N ARG A 195 6.71 8.01 13.02
CA ARG A 195 7.98 8.74 12.97
C ARG A 195 7.81 10.15 12.40
N ILE A 196 6.97 10.34 11.37
CA ILE A 196 6.64 11.66 10.82
C ILE A 196 5.98 12.53 11.87
N ARG A 197 5.01 11.99 12.64
CA ARG A 197 4.41 12.73 13.76
C ARG A 197 5.40 13.06 14.87
N ALA A 198 6.24 12.11 15.25
CA ALA A 198 7.31 12.36 16.24
C ALA A 198 8.32 13.42 15.79
N ALA A 199 8.45 13.64 14.47
CA ALA A 199 9.29 14.68 13.89
C ALA A 199 8.58 16.04 13.73
N GLY A 200 7.33 16.17 14.15
CA GLY A 200 6.56 17.42 14.23
C GLY A 200 5.59 17.68 13.07
N TRP A 201 5.29 16.69 12.22
CA TRP A 201 4.26 16.79 11.19
C TRP A 201 3.04 15.93 11.48
N ASP A 202 1.89 16.35 10.95
CA ASP A 202 0.66 15.58 11.03
C ASP A 202 0.46 14.63 9.84
N THR A 203 -0.45 13.66 10.03
CA THR A 203 -0.96 12.76 9.00
C THR A 203 -2.44 13.00 8.82
N HIS A 204 -2.90 13.32 7.60
CA HIS A 204 -4.30 13.68 7.35
C HIS A 204 -4.95 12.80 6.30
N PHE A 205 -6.22 12.46 6.58
CA PHE A 205 -7.16 11.89 5.63
C PHE A 205 -7.91 12.99 4.91
N LEU A 206 -8.06 12.90 3.59
CA LEU A 206 -8.82 13.84 2.75
C LEU A 206 -10.08 13.16 2.21
N ALA A 207 -11.24 13.74 2.50
CA ALA A 207 -12.54 13.18 2.09
C ALA A 207 -12.96 13.57 0.66
N GLN A 208 -12.30 14.59 0.07
CA GLN A 208 -12.73 15.23 -1.17
C GLN A 208 -12.39 14.45 -2.45
N SER A 209 -11.43 13.52 -2.38
CA SER A 209 -11.05 12.69 -3.53
C SER A 209 -10.93 11.22 -3.12
N TYR A 210 -10.58 10.35 -4.07
CA TYR A 210 -10.48 8.91 -3.83
C TYR A 210 -9.52 8.23 -4.81
N CYS A 211 -9.21 6.97 -4.52
CA CYS A 211 -8.54 6.07 -5.44
C CYS A 211 -9.42 4.84 -5.69
N VAL A 212 -9.35 4.25 -6.87
CA VAL A 212 -10.06 3.02 -7.21
C VAL A 212 -9.09 1.84 -7.12
N SER A 213 -9.46 0.79 -6.39
CA SER A 213 -8.68 -0.45 -6.36
C SER A 213 -9.27 -1.46 -7.34
N ILE A 214 -8.50 -1.80 -8.38
CA ILE A 214 -8.85 -2.82 -9.39
C ILE A 214 -8.39 -4.24 -9.00
N GLN A 215 -8.00 -4.43 -7.74
CA GLN A 215 -7.61 -5.74 -7.23
C GLN A 215 -8.78 -6.71 -7.23
N ASN A 216 -8.67 -7.78 -7.98
CA ASN A 216 -9.58 -8.93 -7.90
C ASN A 216 -9.23 -9.78 -6.68
N ASN A 217 -9.70 -9.35 -5.51
CA ASN A 217 -9.46 -10.10 -4.29
C ASN A 217 -10.40 -11.30 -4.20
N THR A 218 -9.83 -12.48 -4.10
CA THR A 218 -10.54 -13.72 -3.75
C THR A 218 -10.56 -13.90 -2.23
N VAL A 219 -11.43 -14.79 -1.75
CA VAL A 219 -11.43 -15.22 -0.34
C VAL A 219 -10.05 -15.75 0.07
N THR A 220 -9.37 -16.47 -0.84
CA THR A 220 -8.03 -17.01 -0.61
C THR A 220 -6.98 -15.92 -0.40
N GLU A 221 -7.01 -14.87 -1.20
CA GLU A 221 -6.09 -13.74 -1.05
C GLU A 221 -6.32 -12.97 0.23
N PHE A 222 -7.59 -12.77 0.63
CA PHE A 222 -7.89 -12.18 1.93
C PHE A 222 -7.40 -13.07 3.08
N ALA A 223 -7.60 -14.38 2.98
CA ALA A 223 -7.12 -15.31 3.99
C ALA A 223 -5.57 -15.27 4.11
N LYS A 224 -4.85 -15.19 2.99
CA LYS A 224 -3.40 -15.01 2.98
C LYS A 224 -2.99 -13.68 3.62
N LYS A 225 -3.66 -12.58 3.28
CA LYS A 225 -3.40 -11.26 3.89
C LYS A 225 -3.69 -11.24 5.39
N GLU A 226 -4.74 -11.93 5.85
CA GLU A 226 -5.04 -12.07 7.27
C GLU A 226 -3.96 -12.86 8.02
N LEU A 227 -3.34 -13.84 7.38
CA LEU A 227 -2.23 -14.60 7.97
C LEU A 227 -0.94 -13.75 8.02
N SER A 228 -0.59 -13.04 6.95
CA SER A 228 0.64 -12.25 6.87
C SER A 228 0.67 -11.06 7.84
N ARG A 229 -0.49 -10.52 8.23
CA ARG A 229 -0.60 -9.40 9.19
C ARG A 229 -0.07 -9.67 10.59
N ASN A 230 0.22 -10.92 10.92
CA ASN A 230 0.71 -11.32 12.25
C ASN A 230 2.10 -11.96 12.19
N ASP A 231 2.93 -11.57 11.21
CA ASP A 231 4.28 -12.10 10.99
C ASP A 231 4.34 -13.64 10.98
N TRP A 232 3.22 -14.29 10.63
CA TRP A 232 3.18 -15.75 10.54
C TRP A 232 3.78 -16.21 9.20
N ASP A 233 5.04 -15.90 9.01
CA ASP A 233 5.82 -16.38 7.86
C ASP A 233 6.42 -17.77 8.14
N SER A 234 6.54 -18.16 9.43
CA SER A 234 7.06 -19.46 9.83
C SER A 234 6.19 -20.14 10.90
N PRO A 235 5.80 -21.42 10.71
CA PRO A 235 5.11 -22.21 11.74
C PRO A 235 5.97 -22.47 12.99
N LYS A 236 7.29 -22.24 12.94
CA LYS A 236 8.22 -22.43 14.05
C LYS A 236 8.04 -21.35 15.12
N ASP A 237 7.70 -20.13 14.70
CA ASP A 237 7.66 -18.98 15.59
C ASP A 237 6.29 -18.75 16.25
N TYR A 238 5.25 -19.36 15.71
CA TYR A 238 3.89 -19.18 16.21
C TYR A 238 3.09 -20.49 16.22
N PRO A 239 2.82 -21.10 17.38
CA PRO A 239 2.14 -22.40 17.47
C PRO A 239 0.77 -22.37 16.80
N LEU A 240 0.47 -23.41 15.98
CA LEU A 240 -0.77 -23.51 15.21
C LEU A 240 -2.02 -23.34 16.09
N GLY A 241 -2.04 -23.94 17.28
CA GLY A 241 -3.17 -23.82 18.21
C GLY A 241 -3.43 -22.36 18.63
N ARG A 242 -2.38 -21.61 18.92
CA ARG A 242 -2.49 -20.18 19.25
C ARG A 242 -2.98 -19.37 18.05
N LEU A 243 -2.47 -19.67 16.84
CA LEU A 243 -2.92 -19.01 15.61
C LEU A 243 -4.43 -19.24 15.39
N ILE A 244 -4.91 -20.48 15.56
CA ILE A 244 -6.33 -20.80 15.42
C ILE A 244 -7.17 -20.01 16.44
N LEU A 245 -6.76 -19.96 17.70
CA LEU A 245 -7.46 -19.21 18.75
C LEU A 245 -7.53 -17.71 18.44
N ASP A 246 -6.40 -17.10 18.08
CA ASP A 246 -6.36 -15.68 17.78
C ASP A 246 -7.19 -15.34 16.54
N ARG A 247 -7.12 -16.15 15.48
CA ARG A 247 -7.96 -15.95 14.28
C ARG A 247 -9.44 -16.11 14.60
N SER A 248 -9.82 -17.09 15.39
CA SER A 248 -11.21 -17.31 15.82
C SER A 248 -11.72 -16.13 16.65
N LYS A 249 -10.93 -15.65 17.62
CA LYS A 249 -11.26 -14.47 18.43
C LYS A 249 -11.50 -13.23 17.55
N TRP A 250 -10.57 -12.92 16.64
CA TRP A 250 -10.71 -11.76 15.78
C TRP A 250 -11.88 -11.89 14.80
N THR A 251 -12.15 -13.10 14.29
CA THR A 251 -13.32 -13.35 13.44
C THR A 251 -14.61 -13.17 14.22
N ALA A 252 -14.70 -13.68 15.44
CA ALA A 252 -15.88 -13.50 16.29
C ALA A 252 -16.15 -12.01 16.61
N ILE A 253 -15.11 -11.23 16.93
CA ILE A 253 -15.22 -9.78 17.15
C ILE A 253 -15.75 -9.08 15.88
N ARG A 254 -15.22 -9.45 14.72
CA ARG A 254 -15.62 -8.90 13.42
C ARG A 254 -17.07 -9.22 13.09
N MET A 255 -17.47 -10.49 13.29
CA MET A 255 -18.86 -10.91 13.11
C MET A 255 -19.81 -10.18 14.06
N GLY A 256 -19.45 -10.05 15.34
CA GLY A 256 -20.22 -9.28 16.31
C GLY A 256 -20.43 -7.82 15.87
N ARG A 257 -19.39 -7.16 15.39
CA ARG A 257 -19.50 -5.81 14.82
C ARG A 257 -20.40 -5.74 13.59
N ASN A 258 -20.35 -6.75 12.72
CA ASN A 258 -21.22 -6.82 11.54
C ASN A 258 -22.69 -7.05 11.94
N LEU A 259 -22.96 -7.86 12.96
CA LEU A 259 -24.30 -8.06 13.54
C LEU A 259 -24.85 -6.75 14.10
N VAL A 260 -24.11 -6.07 14.97
CA VAL A 260 -24.54 -4.79 15.57
C VAL A 260 -24.84 -3.73 14.53
N LYS A 261 -24.11 -3.74 13.39
CA LYS A 261 -24.31 -2.80 12.27
C LYS A 261 -25.34 -3.28 11.23
N GLY A 262 -26.07 -4.37 11.48
CA GLY A 262 -27.06 -4.94 10.54
C GLY A 262 -26.46 -5.51 9.24
N ARG A 263 -25.15 -5.78 9.21
CA ARG A 263 -24.42 -6.25 8.02
C ARG A 263 -24.41 -7.77 7.91
N LEU A 264 -25.58 -8.40 7.94
CA LEU A 264 -25.73 -9.87 8.01
C LEU A 264 -25.08 -10.59 6.81
N LEU A 265 -25.14 -9.99 5.62
CA LEU A 265 -24.54 -10.56 4.40
C LEU A 265 -23.01 -10.73 4.48
N PHE A 266 -22.35 -10.09 5.43
CA PHE A 266 -20.90 -10.23 5.59
C PHE A 266 -20.47 -11.40 6.47
N LEU A 267 -21.40 -11.97 7.25
CA LEU A 267 -21.09 -13.10 8.15
C LEU A 267 -20.58 -14.35 7.40
N PRO A 268 -21.20 -14.79 6.28
CA PRO A 268 -20.65 -15.89 5.49
C PRO A 268 -19.25 -15.62 4.94
N VAL A 269 -18.95 -14.35 4.57
CA VAL A 269 -17.62 -13.96 4.08
C VAL A 269 -16.60 -14.02 5.20
N ASP A 270 -16.95 -13.55 6.41
CA ASP A 270 -16.06 -13.64 7.58
C ASP A 270 -15.70 -15.09 7.90
N LEU A 271 -16.68 -16.00 7.86
CA LEU A 271 -16.48 -17.44 8.08
C LEU A 271 -15.64 -18.07 6.96
N ALA A 272 -15.91 -17.74 5.70
CA ALA A 272 -15.16 -18.28 4.57
C ALA A 272 -13.69 -17.85 4.62
N VAL A 273 -13.39 -16.57 4.91
CA VAL A 273 -12.02 -16.07 5.07
C VAL A 273 -11.32 -16.77 6.23
N TRP A 274 -11.99 -16.95 7.37
CA TRP A 274 -11.47 -17.69 8.52
C TRP A 274 -11.15 -19.15 8.17
N ALA A 275 -12.09 -19.87 7.58
CA ALA A 275 -11.92 -21.30 7.23
C ALA A 275 -10.76 -21.50 6.25
N VAL A 276 -10.64 -20.64 5.23
CA VAL A 276 -9.54 -20.72 4.25
C VAL A 276 -8.21 -20.35 4.91
N ALA A 277 -8.16 -19.37 5.82
CA ALA A 277 -6.95 -19.02 6.56
C ALA A 277 -6.48 -20.20 7.43
N ILE A 278 -7.38 -20.85 8.17
CA ILE A 278 -7.04 -22.04 8.98
C ILE A 278 -6.55 -23.19 8.09
N LYS A 279 -7.22 -23.46 6.95
CA LYS A 279 -6.76 -24.48 5.99
C LYS A 279 -5.34 -24.22 5.50
N ILE A 280 -5.02 -22.99 5.12
CA ILE A 280 -3.67 -22.60 4.68
C ILE A 280 -2.66 -22.79 5.80
N ALA A 281 -3.00 -22.38 7.03
CA ALA A 281 -2.14 -22.52 8.20
C ALA A 281 -1.82 -23.99 8.50
N ILE A 282 -2.82 -24.87 8.51
CA ILE A 282 -2.65 -26.31 8.71
C ILE A 282 -1.74 -26.88 7.61
N SER A 283 -2.02 -26.58 6.34
CA SER A 283 -1.23 -27.10 5.22
C SER A 283 0.25 -26.68 5.31
N LYS A 284 0.54 -25.44 5.63
CA LYS A 284 1.92 -24.96 5.81
C LYS A 284 2.62 -25.63 7.01
N THR A 285 1.90 -25.84 8.12
CA THR A 285 2.45 -26.50 9.30
C THR A 285 2.80 -27.97 9.02
N LEU A 286 1.93 -28.68 8.29
CA LEU A 286 2.18 -30.07 7.87
C LEU A 286 3.36 -30.15 6.89
N ALA A 287 3.43 -29.24 5.92
CA ALA A 287 4.55 -29.19 4.98
C ALA A 287 5.89 -28.92 5.69
N ALA A 288 5.91 -28.03 6.68
CA ALA A 288 7.11 -27.74 7.46
C ALA A 288 7.59 -28.91 8.32
N ARG A 289 6.66 -29.75 8.82
CA ARG A 289 7.00 -30.98 9.58
C ARG A 289 7.60 -32.10 8.70
N ASN A 290 7.26 -32.10 7.41
CA ASN A 290 7.74 -33.09 6.44
C ASN A 290 9.05 -32.68 5.75
N GLN A 291 9.58 -31.49 5.99
CA GLN A 291 10.90 -31.10 5.49
C GLN A 291 11.97 -31.74 6.40
N PRO A 292 12.97 -32.46 5.82
CA PRO A 292 14.09 -32.97 6.61
C PRO A 292 14.82 -31.78 7.27
N ASP A 293 15.21 -31.98 8.52
CA ASP A 293 15.96 -31.02 9.32
C ASP A 293 17.35 -30.81 8.67
N VAL A 294 17.45 -29.92 7.70
CA VAL A 294 18.73 -29.53 7.10
C VAL A 294 19.43 -28.64 8.12
N ARG A 295 20.14 -29.26 9.05
CA ARG A 295 21.06 -28.54 9.92
C ARG A 295 22.04 -27.76 9.03
N PRO A 296 22.29 -26.47 9.31
CA PRO A 296 23.39 -25.75 8.62
C PRO A 296 24.67 -26.58 8.82
N LEU A 297 25.36 -26.88 7.75
CA LEU A 297 26.71 -27.47 7.81
C LEU A 297 27.57 -26.56 8.69
N ASP A 298 28.03 -27.10 9.80
CA ASP A 298 28.95 -26.45 10.69
C ASP A 298 30.25 -26.10 9.94
N THR A 299 30.36 -24.83 9.55
CA THR A 299 31.52 -24.30 8.80
C THR A 299 32.78 -24.17 9.64
N THR A 300 32.77 -24.65 10.89
CA THR A 300 33.92 -24.58 11.81
C THR A 300 34.93 -25.71 11.65
N GLN A 301 34.73 -26.68 10.74
CA GLN A 301 35.68 -27.79 10.53
C GLN A 301 36.56 -27.69 9.28
N ARG A 302 36.85 -26.50 8.75
CA ARG A 302 37.87 -26.34 7.70
C ARG A 302 38.90 -25.28 8.08
N LEU A 303 39.57 -25.46 9.19
CA LEU A 303 40.87 -24.86 9.49
C LEU A 303 41.56 -25.72 10.56
N GLN A 304 42.02 -26.89 10.18
CA GLN A 304 43.16 -27.59 10.79
C GLN A 304 43.99 -28.22 9.67
#